data_911397abc97a68545ed8355956fdcd76
#
_entry.id   911397abc97a68545ed8355956fdcd76
#
_cell.length_a   1.000
_cell.length_b   1.000
_cell.length_c   1.000
_cell.angle_alpha   90.00
_cell.angle_beta   90.00
_cell.angle_gamma   90.00
#
_symmetry.space_group_name_H-M   'P 1'
#
loop_
_entity.id
_entity.type
_entity.pdbx_description
1 polymer ?
#
loop_
_entity_poly.entity_id
_entity_poly.type
_entity_poly.pdbx_seq_one_letter_code
_entity_poly.pdbx_strand_id
1 'polypeptide(L)'
;MSGADTEDFISYWEAEGAAYARQGDYAWMAEQVPGRRVLEIGCGLGFGTRALADRGLEVLALDFLEPCLEAARARVAEAPGVSFLQVDLAGLDDATHQTLTGFAPDVVVCWLMGAPQDVTQTPGQDTRAAVAAYRERMHRLVLELAASLPAVQAVHLVDRTAIPWQAKDLGRDTLVRYHQMKTLVDLPFTAERRDALYRKLEGGPELAELRRAHPSLKSVTPVLASLLVRRKIS
;
A
#
# COMPACT_ATOMS: atom_id res chain seq x y z
N MET A 1 -12.96 -13.97 -12.47
CA MET A 1 -12.95 -12.48 -12.65
C MET A 1 -13.63 -12.16 -13.97
N SER A 2 -14.61 -11.24 -13.97
CA SER A 2 -15.13 -10.72 -15.25
C SER A 2 -14.13 -9.71 -15.80
N GLY A 3 -13.89 -9.71 -17.13
CA GLY A 3 -12.95 -8.77 -17.76
C GLY A 3 -13.35 -7.30 -17.53
N ALA A 4 -14.65 -7.02 -17.43
CA ALA A 4 -15.18 -5.69 -17.19
C ALA A 4 -14.78 -5.12 -15.81
N ASP A 5 -14.84 -5.93 -14.76
CA ASP A 5 -14.45 -5.48 -13.39
C ASP A 5 -12.96 -5.13 -13.31
N THR A 6 -12.13 -5.84 -14.06
CA THR A 6 -10.68 -5.56 -14.13
C THR A 6 -10.38 -4.30 -14.95
N GLU A 7 -11.08 -4.06 -16.05
CA GLU A 7 -10.92 -2.83 -16.86
C GLU A 7 -11.36 -1.58 -16.08
N ASP A 8 -12.49 -1.65 -15.39
CA ASP A 8 -12.97 -0.55 -14.53
C ASP A 8 -11.99 -0.26 -13.38
N PHE A 9 -11.43 -1.31 -12.77
CA PHE A 9 -10.41 -1.18 -11.73
C PHE A 9 -9.14 -0.49 -12.26
N ILE A 10 -8.63 -0.92 -13.42
CA ILE A 10 -7.45 -0.33 -14.05
C ILE A 10 -7.70 1.13 -14.41
N SER A 11 -8.85 1.43 -15.03
CA SER A 11 -9.22 2.79 -15.43
C SER A 11 -9.32 3.73 -14.22
N TYR A 12 -9.94 3.27 -13.13
CA TYR A 12 -10.01 4.03 -11.89
C TYR A 12 -8.61 4.33 -11.33
N TRP A 13 -7.75 3.31 -11.20
CA TRP A 13 -6.42 3.50 -10.64
C TRP A 13 -5.45 4.25 -11.55
N GLU A 14 -5.68 4.24 -12.88
CA GLU A 14 -4.92 5.10 -13.80
C GLU A 14 -5.22 6.59 -13.51
N ALA A 15 -6.48 6.94 -13.37
CA ALA A 15 -6.89 8.32 -13.08
C ALA A 15 -6.42 8.79 -11.69
N GLU A 16 -6.65 7.98 -10.65
CA GLU A 16 -6.26 8.28 -9.27
C GLU A 16 -4.73 8.29 -9.12
N GLY A 17 -4.05 7.28 -9.65
CA GLY A 17 -2.59 7.19 -9.58
C GLY A 17 -1.90 8.35 -10.29
N ALA A 18 -2.40 8.75 -11.47
CA ALA A 18 -1.90 9.94 -12.15
C ALA A 18 -2.12 11.23 -11.34
N ALA A 19 -3.24 11.35 -10.61
CA ALA A 19 -3.48 12.48 -9.73
C ALA A 19 -2.49 12.50 -8.57
N TYR A 20 -2.29 11.39 -7.87
CA TYR A 20 -1.31 11.27 -6.77
C TYR A 20 0.13 11.52 -7.25
N ALA A 21 0.49 11.03 -8.43
CA ALA A 21 1.82 11.28 -9.00
C ALA A 21 2.05 12.79 -9.25
N ARG A 22 1.07 13.48 -9.88
CA ARG A 22 1.15 14.94 -10.10
C ARG A 22 1.22 15.76 -8.82
N GLN A 23 0.57 15.31 -7.74
CA GLN A 23 0.58 15.96 -6.42
C GLN A 23 1.83 15.62 -5.61
N GLY A 24 2.70 14.76 -6.12
CA GLY A 24 3.92 14.33 -5.44
C GLY A 24 3.66 13.36 -4.27
N ASP A 25 2.51 12.71 -4.24
CA ASP A 25 2.14 11.82 -3.14
C ASP A 25 2.97 10.53 -3.14
N TYR A 26 3.21 9.95 -4.33
CA TYR A 26 4.10 8.78 -4.45
C TYR A 26 5.56 9.14 -4.12
N ALA A 27 6.03 10.30 -4.52
CA ALA A 27 7.36 10.77 -4.15
C ALA A 27 7.48 10.91 -2.62
N TRP A 28 6.47 11.51 -1.98
CA TRP A 28 6.43 11.62 -0.53
C TRP A 28 6.42 10.25 0.16
N MET A 29 5.64 9.27 -0.34
CA MET A 29 5.66 7.91 0.21
C MET A 29 7.03 7.28 0.06
N ALA A 30 7.64 7.42 -1.11
CA ALA A 30 8.97 6.89 -1.37
C ALA A 30 10.05 7.50 -0.46
N GLU A 31 9.96 8.80 -0.13
CA GLU A 31 10.87 9.47 0.80
C GLU A 31 10.87 8.86 2.20
N GLN A 32 9.77 8.22 2.63
CA GLN A 32 9.67 7.59 3.94
C GLN A 32 10.29 6.19 3.98
N VAL A 33 10.63 5.61 2.83
CA VAL A 33 11.16 4.24 2.73
C VAL A 33 12.63 4.22 3.13
N PRO A 34 13.01 3.49 4.19
CA PRO A 34 14.41 3.27 4.54
C PRO A 34 15.05 2.21 3.64
N GLY A 35 16.38 2.12 3.67
CA GLY A 35 17.12 1.04 3.00
C GLY A 35 17.31 1.26 1.50
N ARG A 36 17.59 0.18 0.77
CA ARG A 36 17.97 0.21 -0.65
C ARG A 36 17.25 -0.81 -1.52
N ARG A 37 16.92 -1.99 -0.95
CA ARG A 37 16.27 -3.10 -1.66
C ARG A 37 14.85 -3.23 -1.19
N VAL A 38 13.93 -2.90 -2.07
CA VAL A 38 12.50 -2.79 -1.78
C VAL A 38 11.73 -3.95 -2.38
N LEU A 39 10.96 -4.66 -1.57
CA LEU A 39 9.91 -5.55 -2.03
C LEU A 39 8.59 -4.76 -2.01
N GLU A 40 8.05 -4.44 -3.18
CA GLU A 40 6.77 -3.75 -3.32
C GLU A 40 5.64 -4.76 -3.51
N ILE A 41 4.66 -4.74 -2.62
CA ILE A 41 3.49 -5.62 -2.66
C ILE A 41 2.28 -4.87 -3.21
N GLY A 42 1.70 -5.38 -4.30
CA GLY A 42 0.58 -4.75 -4.98
C GLY A 42 1.02 -3.49 -5.73
N CYS A 43 1.96 -3.63 -6.67
CA CYS A 43 2.51 -2.48 -7.41
C CYS A 43 1.48 -1.80 -8.31
N GLY A 44 0.35 -2.47 -8.59
CA GLY A 44 -0.70 -1.95 -9.46
C GLY A 44 -0.14 -1.47 -10.80
N LEU A 45 -0.47 -0.26 -11.18
CA LEU A 45 -0.04 0.32 -12.46
C LEU A 45 1.38 0.93 -12.42
N GLY A 46 2.16 0.70 -11.36
CA GLY A 46 3.59 1.05 -11.29
C GLY A 46 3.89 2.51 -10.91
N PHE A 47 2.92 3.29 -10.44
CA PHE A 47 3.18 4.66 -9.97
C PHE A 47 4.09 4.68 -8.74
N GLY A 48 3.86 3.78 -7.78
CA GLY A 48 4.72 3.57 -6.61
C GLY A 48 6.10 3.09 -7.02
N THR A 49 6.14 2.05 -7.86
CA THR A 49 7.38 1.48 -8.42
C THR A 49 8.25 2.55 -9.08
N ARG A 50 7.63 3.44 -9.88
CA ARG A 50 8.34 4.56 -10.53
C ARG A 50 8.95 5.51 -9.50
N ALA A 51 8.20 5.90 -8.46
CA ALA A 51 8.69 6.79 -7.43
C ALA A 51 9.82 6.17 -6.59
N LEU A 52 9.78 4.86 -6.34
CA LEU A 52 10.87 4.12 -5.70
C LEU A 52 12.12 4.09 -6.59
N ALA A 53 11.93 3.79 -7.88
CA ALA A 53 13.01 3.76 -8.86
C ALA A 53 13.67 5.14 -9.06
N ASP A 54 12.89 6.22 -9.07
CA ASP A 54 13.39 7.60 -9.18
C ASP A 54 14.28 8.00 -7.98
N ARG A 55 14.15 7.31 -6.84
CA ARG A 55 15.07 7.43 -5.71
C ARG A 55 16.34 6.57 -5.84
N GLY A 56 16.49 5.83 -6.93
CA GLY A 56 17.60 4.90 -7.14
C GLY A 56 17.55 3.65 -6.26
N LEU A 57 16.35 3.25 -5.81
CA LEU A 57 16.16 2.01 -5.05
C LEU A 57 16.10 0.81 -6.00
N GLU A 58 16.61 -0.33 -5.54
CA GLU A 58 16.44 -1.62 -6.21
C GLU A 58 15.06 -2.18 -5.81
N VAL A 59 14.19 -2.44 -6.78
CA VAL A 59 12.79 -2.79 -6.53
C VAL A 59 12.45 -4.14 -7.15
N LEU A 60 11.91 -5.05 -6.34
CA LEU A 60 11.15 -6.20 -6.81
C LEU A 60 9.67 -5.92 -6.56
N ALA A 61 8.93 -5.67 -7.65
CA ALA A 61 7.53 -5.28 -7.61
C ALA A 61 6.63 -6.49 -7.88
N LEU A 62 5.67 -6.72 -7.00
CA LEU A 62 4.71 -7.83 -7.08
C LEU A 62 3.31 -7.32 -7.33
N ASP A 63 2.58 -8.03 -8.19
CA ASP A 63 1.12 -7.94 -8.30
C ASP A 63 0.54 -9.29 -8.72
N PHE A 64 -0.74 -9.54 -8.46
CA PHE A 64 -1.39 -10.78 -8.92
C PHE A 64 -2.06 -10.61 -10.28
N LEU A 65 -2.34 -9.36 -10.71
CA LEU A 65 -2.97 -9.02 -11.98
C LEU A 65 -1.91 -8.77 -13.06
N GLU A 66 -1.80 -9.66 -14.04
CA GLU A 66 -0.86 -9.47 -15.16
C GLU A 66 -1.09 -8.16 -15.92
N PRO A 67 -2.33 -7.69 -16.19
CA PRO A 67 -2.53 -6.38 -16.80
C PRO A 67 -1.96 -5.20 -16.01
N CYS A 68 -1.95 -5.29 -14.67
CA CYS A 68 -1.29 -4.30 -13.82
C CYS A 68 0.23 -4.34 -14.01
N LEU A 69 0.82 -5.53 -14.02
CA LEU A 69 2.26 -5.71 -14.24
C LEU A 69 2.70 -5.22 -15.62
N GLU A 70 1.90 -5.46 -16.68
CA GLU A 70 2.15 -4.93 -18.03
C GLU A 70 2.18 -3.39 -18.03
N ALA A 71 1.19 -2.76 -17.41
CA ALA A 71 1.14 -1.31 -17.27
C ALA A 71 2.32 -0.76 -16.44
N ALA A 72 2.66 -1.45 -15.34
CA ALA A 72 3.78 -1.08 -14.50
C ALA A 72 5.12 -1.19 -15.23
N ARG A 73 5.37 -2.27 -15.97
CA ARG A 73 6.56 -2.43 -16.82
C ARG A 73 6.68 -1.30 -17.85
N ALA A 74 5.57 -0.96 -18.53
CA ALA A 74 5.54 0.14 -19.49
C ALA A 74 5.84 1.50 -18.83
N ARG A 75 5.32 1.76 -17.61
CA ARG A 75 5.52 3.01 -16.88
C ARG A 75 6.95 3.18 -16.39
N VAL A 76 7.60 2.10 -15.96
CA VAL A 76 8.98 2.17 -15.43
C VAL A 76 10.02 2.00 -16.54
N ALA A 77 9.61 1.54 -17.74
CA ALA A 77 10.33 1.03 -18.93
C ALA A 77 11.83 1.24 -18.80
N GLU A 78 12.63 1.84 -18.53
CA GLU A 78 14.10 1.90 -18.58
C GLU A 78 14.76 2.18 -17.21
N ALA A 79 13.98 2.07 -16.11
CA ALA A 79 14.56 2.30 -14.78
C ALA A 79 15.47 1.12 -14.39
N PRO A 80 16.75 1.34 -14.17
CA PRO A 80 17.65 0.27 -13.75
C PRO A 80 17.27 -0.23 -12.35
N GLY A 81 17.44 -1.52 -12.11
CA GLY A 81 17.24 -2.11 -10.79
C GLY A 81 15.78 -2.41 -10.43
N VAL A 82 14.85 -2.35 -11.40
CA VAL A 82 13.45 -2.76 -11.20
C VAL A 82 13.21 -4.11 -11.86
N SER A 83 12.58 -5.00 -11.12
CA SER A 83 12.11 -6.30 -11.61
C SER A 83 10.67 -6.54 -11.15
N PHE A 84 9.95 -7.41 -11.88
CA PHE A 84 8.53 -7.69 -11.65
C PHE A 84 8.30 -9.18 -11.52
N LEU A 85 7.40 -9.57 -10.63
CA LEU A 85 7.00 -10.96 -10.45
C LEU A 85 5.48 -11.02 -10.22
N GLN A 86 4.78 -11.88 -10.98
CA GLN A 86 3.37 -12.15 -10.76
C GLN A 86 3.21 -13.09 -9.57
N VAL A 87 2.52 -12.63 -8.53
CA VAL A 87 2.34 -13.39 -7.29
C VAL A 87 0.97 -13.10 -6.69
N ASP A 88 0.25 -14.18 -6.35
CA ASP A 88 -0.84 -14.10 -5.38
C ASP A 88 -0.26 -14.28 -3.97
N LEU A 89 -0.32 -13.22 -3.17
CA LEU A 89 0.21 -13.23 -1.81
C LEU A 89 -0.50 -14.25 -0.91
N ALA A 90 -1.76 -14.58 -1.20
CA ALA A 90 -2.53 -15.56 -0.43
C ALA A 90 -2.14 -17.02 -0.77
N GLY A 91 -1.49 -17.24 -1.90
CA GLY A 91 -1.09 -18.56 -2.40
C GLY A 91 0.42 -18.69 -2.62
N LEU A 92 1.26 -18.06 -1.80
CA LEU A 92 2.70 -18.05 -1.96
C LEU A 92 3.29 -19.46 -1.83
N ASP A 93 3.97 -19.94 -2.87
CA ASP A 93 4.67 -21.20 -2.87
C ASP A 93 6.15 -21.10 -2.43
N ASP A 94 6.77 -22.25 -2.15
CA ASP A 94 8.16 -22.29 -1.67
C ASP A 94 9.16 -21.73 -2.70
N ALA A 95 8.92 -21.91 -3.99
CA ALA A 95 9.80 -21.40 -5.05
C ALA A 95 9.77 -19.86 -5.11
N THR A 96 8.58 -19.30 -5.02
CA THR A 96 8.40 -17.85 -4.92
C THR A 96 9.04 -17.32 -3.64
N HIS A 97 8.80 -17.96 -2.49
CA HIS A 97 9.43 -17.56 -1.23
C HIS A 97 10.97 -17.59 -1.30
N GLN A 98 11.56 -18.61 -1.96
CA GLN A 98 13.01 -18.67 -2.20
C GLN A 98 13.48 -17.52 -3.08
N THR A 99 12.73 -17.15 -4.12
CA THR A 99 13.03 -16.00 -4.98
C THR A 99 13.05 -14.70 -4.19
N LEU A 100 12.04 -14.46 -3.33
CA LEU A 100 11.96 -13.30 -2.46
C LEU A 100 13.11 -13.27 -1.45
N THR A 101 13.45 -14.42 -0.87
CA THR A 101 14.60 -14.57 0.05
C THR A 101 15.92 -14.28 -0.66
N GLY A 102 16.09 -14.77 -1.90
CA GLY A 102 17.27 -14.52 -2.73
C GLY A 102 17.41 -13.05 -3.14
N PHE A 103 16.30 -12.35 -3.38
CA PHE A 103 16.31 -10.90 -3.57
C PHE A 103 16.79 -10.17 -2.32
N ALA A 104 16.61 -10.74 -1.12
CA ALA A 104 17.03 -10.20 0.17
C ALA A 104 16.61 -8.73 0.38
N PRO A 105 15.30 -8.41 0.35
CA PRO A 105 14.81 -7.05 0.56
C PRO A 105 15.13 -6.59 1.98
N ASP A 106 15.56 -5.35 2.15
CA ASP A 106 15.71 -4.74 3.47
C ASP A 106 14.44 -4.01 3.94
N VAL A 107 13.54 -3.72 3.02
CA VAL A 107 12.22 -3.14 3.33
C VAL A 107 11.13 -3.72 2.43
N VAL A 108 9.95 -3.88 3.02
CA VAL A 108 8.71 -4.22 2.30
C VAL A 108 7.81 -3.00 2.27
N VAL A 109 7.22 -2.67 1.13
CA VAL A 109 6.21 -1.61 1.02
C VAL A 109 4.88 -2.20 0.54
N CYS A 110 3.78 -1.68 1.09
CA CYS A 110 2.43 -2.00 0.67
C CYS A 110 1.62 -0.71 0.72
N TRP A 111 1.35 -0.15 -0.45
CA TRP A 111 0.75 1.17 -0.59
C TRP A 111 -0.58 1.12 -1.31
N LEU A 112 -1.59 1.77 -0.72
CA LEU A 112 -2.90 1.98 -1.33
C LEU A 112 -3.56 0.66 -1.78
N MET A 113 -3.38 -0.39 -0.98
CA MET A 113 -3.85 -1.73 -1.31
C MET A 113 -5.34 -1.73 -1.67
N GLY A 114 -5.61 -2.20 -2.86
CA GLY A 114 -6.95 -2.39 -3.39
C GLY A 114 -7.00 -3.64 -4.26
N ALA A 115 -8.20 -4.07 -4.58
CA ALA A 115 -8.45 -5.14 -5.55
C ALA A 115 -9.80 -4.88 -6.21
N PRO A 116 -10.09 -5.50 -7.37
CA PRO A 116 -11.40 -5.48 -7.98
C PRO A 116 -12.49 -5.89 -7.00
N GLN A 117 -13.71 -5.43 -7.27
CA GLN A 117 -14.84 -5.57 -6.34
C GLN A 117 -15.18 -7.04 -6.03
N ASP A 118 -15.05 -7.92 -7.00
CA ASP A 118 -15.27 -9.36 -6.85
C ASP A 118 -14.26 -10.03 -5.89
N VAL A 119 -13.07 -9.45 -5.73
CA VAL A 119 -12.03 -9.91 -4.79
C VAL A 119 -12.24 -9.36 -3.38
N THR A 120 -12.74 -8.12 -3.27
CA THR A 120 -12.89 -7.43 -1.98
C THR A 120 -14.20 -7.70 -1.28
N GLN A 121 -15.27 -8.07 -2.02
CA GLN A 121 -16.60 -8.28 -1.45
C GLN A 121 -16.82 -9.70 -0.94
N THR A 122 -17.31 -9.78 0.31
CA THR A 122 -17.94 -10.99 0.83
C THR A 122 -19.45 -10.82 0.68
N PRO A 123 -20.18 -11.77 0.08
CA PRO A 123 -21.63 -11.67 -0.07
C PRO A 123 -22.32 -11.35 1.26
N GLY A 124 -23.18 -10.33 1.26
CA GLY A 124 -23.97 -9.93 2.43
C GLY A 124 -23.31 -8.94 3.39
N GLN A 125 -22.08 -8.47 3.13
CA GLN A 125 -21.44 -7.43 3.93
C GLN A 125 -21.61 -6.03 3.32
N ASP A 126 -21.63 -4.99 4.20
CA ASP A 126 -21.48 -3.61 3.76
C ASP A 126 -20.13 -3.44 3.04
N THR A 127 -20.15 -2.83 1.86
CA THR A 127 -18.97 -2.63 1.00
C THR A 127 -17.80 -1.99 1.77
N ARG A 128 -18.06 -1.04 2.67
CA ARG A 128 -17.01 -0.40 3.49
C ARG A 128 -16.37 -1.36 4.47
N ALA A 129 -17.18 -2.20 5.12
CA ALA A 129 -16.70 -3.20 6.07
C ALA A 129 -15.89 -4.28 5.34
N ALA A 130 -16.33 -4.71 4.15
CA ALA A 130 -15.63 -5.68 3.32
C ALA A 130 -14.24 -5.17 2.87
N VAL A 131 -14.16 -3.93 2.40
CA VAL A 131 -12.89 -3.29 2.02
C VAL A 131 -11.95 -3.14 3.22
N ALA A 132 -12.47 -2.75 4.39
CA ALA A 132 -11.67 -2.63 5.60
C ALA A 132 -11.12 -4.00 6.05
N ALA A 133 -11.94 -5.04 6.04
CA ALA A 133 -11.53 -6.40 6.37
C ALA A 133 -10.51 -6.95 5.37
N TYR A 134 -10.69 -6.68 4.07
CA TYR A 134 -9.72 -7.04 3.04
C TYR A 134 -8.35 -6.40 3.32
N ARG A 135 -8.31 -5.09 3.57
CA ARG A 135 -7.06 -4.37 3.87
C ARG A 135 -6.39 -4.89 5.13
N GLU A 136 -7.14 -5.12 6.21
CA GLU A 136 -6.60 -5.69 7.46
C GLU A 136 -5.94 -7.05 7.19
N ARG A 137 -6.61 -7.93 6.42
CA ARG A 137 -6.08 -9.24 6.04
C ARG A 137 -4.82 -9.10 5.18
N MET A 138 -4.81 -8.20 4.18
CA MET A 138 -3.66 -8.01 3.30
C MET A 138 -2.46 -7.44 4.08
N HIS A 139 -2.67 -6.45 4.94
CA HIS A 139 -1.59 -5.94 5.81
C HIS A 139 -1.03 -7.04 6.71
N ARG A 140 -1.88 -7.91 7.24
CA ARG A 140 -1.42 -9.04 8.05
C ARG A 140 -0.55 -10.00 7.22
N LEU A 141 -0.97 -10.40 6.03
CA LEU A 141 -0.20 -11.26 5.12
C LEU A 141 1.15 -10.62 4.73
N VAL A 142 1.15 -9.33 4.42
CA VAL A 142 2.38 -8.58 4.11
C VAL A 142 3.37 -8.61 5.28
N LEU A 143 2.88 -8.43 6.51
CA LEU A 143 3.72 -8.43 7.70
C LEU A 143 4.21 -9.85 8.06
N GLU A 144 3.41 -10.88 7.83
CA GLU A 144 3.80 -12.28 7.99
C GLU A 144 4.89 -12.66 6.96
N LEU A 145 4.71 -12.29 5.70
CA LEU A 145 5.75 -12.46 4.68
C LEU A 145 7.03 -11.71 5.08
N ALA A 146 6.93 -10.45 5.47
CA ALA A 146 8.09 -9.67 5.92
C ALA A 146 8.79 -10.31 7.12
N ALA A 147 8.03 -10.94 8.03
CA ALA A 147 8.59 -11.64 9.18
C ALA A 147 9.40 -12.89 8.78
N SER A 148 8.96 -13.60 7.72
CA SER A 148 9.63 -14.79 7.18
C SER A 148 10.89 -14.48 6.37
N LEU A 149 11.07 -13.22 5.92
CA LEU A 149 12.23 -12.79 5.15
C LEU A 149 13.31 -12.21 6.11
N PRO A 150 14.45 -12.87 6.28
CA PRO A 150 15.40 -12.52 7.34
C PRO A 150 16.10 -11.16 7.13
N ALA A 151 16.25 -10.70 5.89
CA ALA A 151 16.87 -9.43 5.56
C ALA A 151 15.98 -8.22 5.88
N VAL A 152 14.65 -8.39 5.94
CA VAL A 152 13.69 -7.30 6.14
C VAL A 152 13.85 -6.67 7.53
N GLN A 153 14.09 -5.36 7.54
CA GLN A 153 14.24 -4.55 8.76
C GLN A 153 13.03 -3.62 8.99
N ALA A 154 12.28 -3.32 7.94
CA ALA A 154 11.13 -2.44 8.03
C ALA A 154 10.02 -2.83 7.06
N VAL A 155 8.78 -2.43 7.41
CA VAL A 155 7.62 -2.50 6.51
C VAL A 155 6.96 -1.14 6.48
N HIS A 156 6.67 -0.61 5.29
CA HIS A 156 6.01 0.68 5.12
C HIS A 156 4.61 0.48 4.54
N LEU A 157 3.60 0.77 5.35
CA LEU A 157 2.20 0.66 5.01
C LEU A 157 1.61 2.05 4.76
N VAL A 158 0.89 2.23 3.66
CA VAL A 158 0.18 3.49 3.37
C VAL A 158 -1.21 3.21 2.85
N ASP A 159 -2.20 3.84 3.48
CA ASP A 159 -3.61 3.78 3.08
C ASP A 159 -4.25 5.16 2.97
N ARG A 160 -5.35 5.20 2.21
CA ARG A 160 -6.27 6.35 2.21
C ARG A 160 -7.23 6.25 3.38
N THR A 161 -7.38 7.36 4.09
CA THR A 161 -8.38 7.51 5.14
C THR A 161 -8.85 8.97 5.23
N ALA A 162 -9.73 9.25 6.18
CA ALA A 162 -10.16 10.61 6.48
C ALA A 162 -10.15 10.81 7.99
N ILE A 163 -9.55 11.91 8.43
CA ILE A 163 -9.43 12.25 9.85
C ILE A 163 -9.85 13.69 10.12
N PRO A 164 -10.35 14.03 11.33
CA PRO A 164 -10.38 15.40 11.79
C PRO A 164 -8.94 15.93 11.88
N TRP A 165 -8.58 16.85 11.00
CA TRP A 165 -7.18 17.29 10.90
C TRP A 165 -6.63 17.89 12.20
N GLN A 166 -7.47 18.57 12.96
CA GLN A 166 -7.12 19.14 14.27
C GLN A 166 -6.75 18.05 15.29
N ALA A 167 -7.28 16.85 15.13
CA ALA A 167 -7.02 15.69 15.99
C ALA A 167 -5.97 14.72 15.37
N LYS A 168 -5.16 15.16 14.40
CA LYS A 168 -4.19 14.30 13.71
C LYS A 168 -3.22 13.59 14.65
N ASP A 169 -2.89 14.22 15.78
CA ASP A 169 -1.98 13.62 16.76
C ASP A 169 -2.62 12.45 17.50
N LEU A 170 -3.90 12.56 17.85
CA LEU A 170 -4.68 11.43 18.36
C LEU A 170 -4.87 10.35 17.28
N GLY A 171 -5.02 10.78 16.04
CA GLY A 171 -5.07 9.88 14.88
C GLY A 171 -3.82 9.01 14.75
N ARG A 172 -2.61 9.57 14.99
CA ARG A 172 -1.35 8.81 14.99
C ARG A 172 -1.35 7.72 16.06
N ASP A 173 -1.76 8.06 17.27
CA ASP A 173 -1.84 7.09 18.37
C ASP A 173 -2.86 5.97 18.05
N THR A 174 -3.97 6.34 17.41
CA THR A 174 -5.01 5.40 16.99
C THR A 174 -4.49 4.45 15.90
N LEU A 175 -3.77 4.98 14.90
CA LEU A 175 -3.18 4.18 13.82
C LEU A 175 -2.17 3.16 14.36
N VAL A 176 -1.26 3.61 15.22
CA VAL A 176 -0.27 2.72 15.85
C VAL A 176 -0.96 1.63 16.67
N ARG A 177 -1.89 2.03 17.53
CA ARG A 177 -2.64 1.07 18.39
C ARG A 177 -3.42 0.06 17.56
N TYR A 178 -4.08 0.51 16.47
CA TYR A 178 -4.79 -0.39 15.57
C TYR A 178 -3.87 -1.48 15.02
N HIS A 179 -2.72 -1.12 14.48
CA HIS A 179 -1.77 -2.08 13.94
C HIS A 179 -1.18 -2.99 15.04
N GLN A 180 -0.85 -2.44 16.21
CA GLN A 180 -0.36 -3.24 17.35
C GLN A 180 -1.37 -4.31 17.79
N MET A 181 -2.67 -3.99 17.76
CA MET A 181 -3.72 -4.90 18.22
C MET A 181 -4.23 -5.84 17.13
N LYS A 182 -4.02 -5.55 15.84
CA LYS A 182 -4.64 -6.26 14.73
C LYS A 182 -3.64 -6.96 13.82
N THR A 183 -2.64 -6.25 13.35
CA THR A 183 -1.78 -6.76 12.29
C THR A 183 -0.37 -7.11 12.75
N LEU A 184 0.09 -6.56 13.89
CA LEU A 184 1.44 -6.80 14.44
C LEU A 184 1.47 -7.85 15.57
N VAL A 185 0.32 -8.40 15.95
CA VAL A 185 0.23 -9.40 17.02
C VAL A 185 1.13 -10.59 16.70
N ASP A 186 1.97 -11.00 17.66
CA ASP A 186 2.90 -12.15 17.57
C ASP A 186 3.94 -12.06 16.44
N LEU A 187 4.15 -10.86 15.87
CA LEU A 187 5.18 -10.63 14.86
C LEU A 187 6.38 -9.89 15.46
N PRO A 188 7.58 -10.09 14.86
CA PRO A 188 8.82 -9.47 15.33
C PRO A 188 8.93 -8.00 14.92
N PHE A 189 7.82 -7.29 14.86
CA PHE A 189 7.74 -5.89 14.44
C PHE A 189 7.09 -5.01 15.51
N THR A 190 7.41 -3.72 15.46
CA THR A 190 6.80 -2.69 16.27
C THR A 190 6.67 -1.39 15.50
N ALA A 191 5.79 -0.51 15.95
CA ALA A 191 5.66 0.86 15.47
C ALA A 191 5.43 1.80 16.65
N GLU A 192 5.93 3.02 16.52
CA GLU A 192 5.76 4.09 17.50
C GLU A 192 5.01 5.27 16.85
N ARG A 193 4.53 6.20 17.66
CA ARG A 193 3.84 7.41 17.20
C ARG A 193 4.65 8.22 16.18
N ARG A 194 5.97 8.27 16.32
CA ARG A 194 6.87 8.97 15.39
C ARG A 194 6.91 8.33 14.01
N ASP A 195 6.57 7.05 13.91
CA ASP A 195 6.53 6.28 12.68
C ASP A 195 5.19 6.44 11.92
N ALA A 196 4.20 7.08 12.55
CA ALA A 196 2.90 7.36 11.96
C ALA A 196 2.85 8.78 11.42
N LEU A 197 2.61 8.94 10.12
CA LEU A 197 2.53 10.23 9.44
C LEU A 197 1.21 10.36 8.68
N TYR A 198 0.77 11.61 8.50
CA TYR A 198 -0.36 11.94 7.64
C TYR A 198 0.02 12.99 6.62
N ARG A 199 -0.33 12.74 5.37
CA ARG A 199 -0.26 13.73 4.28
C ARG A 199 -1.67 14.04 3.82
N LYS A 200 -2.04 15.33 3.76
CA LYS A 200 -3.33 15.74 3.20
C LYS A 200 -3.38 15.39 1.72
N LEU A 201 -4.48 14.79 1.31
CA LEU A 201 -4.79 14.66 -0.10
C LEU A 201 -5.45 15.95 -0.58
N GLU A 202 -4.93 16.51 -1.67
CA GLU A 202 -5.59 17.59 -2.37
C GLU A 202 -6.80 17.02 -3.09
N GLY A 203 -7.98 17.53 -2.74
CA GLY A 203 -9.22 16.97 -3.24
C GLY A 203 -9.39 17.17 -4.74
N GLY A 204 -9.59 16.08 -5.47
CA GLY A 204 -10.09 16.11 -6.83
C GLY A 204 -11.58 16.46 -6.89
N PRO A 205 -12.14 16.60 -8.12
CA PRO A 205 -13.56 16.89 -8.35
C PRO A 205 -14.50 15.94 -7.60
N GLU A 206 -14.19 14.65 -7.55
CA GLU A 206 -14.99 13.63 -6.86
C GLU A 206 -15.12 13.88 -5.36
N LEU A 207 -14.03 14.31 -4.71
CA LEU A 207 -14.10 14.63 -3.28
C LEU A 207 -14.94 15.86 -3.01
N ALA A 208 -14.92 16.85 -3.89
CA ALA A 208 -15.78 18.03 -3.80
C ALA A 208 -17.26 17.66 -3.96
N GLU A 209 -17.55 16.71 -4.84
CA GLU A 209 -18.89 16.15 -5.05
C GLU A 209 -19.35 15.32 -3.84
N LEU A 210 -18.49 14.45 -3.35
CA LEU A 210 -18.76 13.61 -2.18
C LEU A 210 -19.02 14.45 -0.93
N ARG A 211 -18.27 15.54 -0.73
CA ARG A 211 -18.49 16.50 0.38
C ARG A 211 -19.78 17.28 0.24
N ARG A 212 -20.23 17.55 -0.98
CA ARG A 212 -21.54 18.17 -1.24
C ARG A 212 -22.69 17.22 -0.91
N ALA A 213 -22.56 15.95 -1.33
CA ALA A 213 -23.55 14.92 -1.07
C ALA A 213 -23.64 14.49 0.41
N HIS A 214 -22.52 14.56 1.13
CA HIS A 214 -22.42 14.10 2.53
C HIS A 214 -21.84 15.20 3.44
N PRO A 215 -22.69 16.06 4.02
CA PRO A 215 -22.27 17.18 4.89
C PRO A 215 -21.42 16.75 6.09
N SER A 216 -21.58 15.54 6.61
CA SER A 216 -20.77 14.96 7.70
C SER A 216 -19.28 14.84 7.34
N LEU A 217 -18.94 14.73 6.05
CA LEU A 217 -17.56 14.69 5.58
C LEU A 217 -16.86 16.06 5.58
N LYS A 218 -17.58 17.14 5.84
CA LYS A 218 -16.98 18.49 5.95
C LYS A 218 -16.06 18.64 7.15
N SER A 219 -16.25 17.83 8.20
CA SER A 219 -15.43 17.84 9.42
C SER A 219 -14.15 17.02 9.32
N VAL A 220 -13.97 16.22 8.25
CA VAL A 220 -12.81 15.36 8.07
C VAL A 220 -12.00 15.76 6.84
N THR A 221 -10.71 15.53 6.92
CA THR A 221 -9.75 15.77 5.83
C THR A 221 -9.30 14.43 5.29
N PRO A 222 -9.42 14.18 3.98
CA PRO A 222 -8.80 13.04 3.35
C PRO A 222 -7.29 13.09 3.47
N VAL A 223 -6.68 11.98 3.81
CA VAL A 223 -5.24 11.88 4.02
C VAL A 223 -4.70 10.54 3.53
N LEU A 224 -3.43 10.52 3.20
CA LEU A 224 -2.63 9.32 3.25
C LEU A 224 -2.21 9.11 4.71
N ALA A 225 -2.49 7.92 5.23
CA ALA A 225 -2.02 7.45 6.52
C ALA A 225 -0.83 6.52 6.29
N SER A 226 0.34 6.95 6.69
CA SER A 226 1.60 6.24 6.53
C SER A 226 2.04 5.69 7.87
N LEU A 227 2.44 4.43 7.92
CA LEU A 227 3.02 3.78 9.08
C LEU A 227 4.29 3.03 8.69
N LEU A 228 5.41 3.43 9.27
CA LEU A 228 6.65 2.69 9.17
C LEU A 228 6.79 1.74 10.36
N VAL A 229 6.77 0.45 10.07
CA VAL A 229 6.90 -0.62 11.06
C VAL A 229 8.34 -1.12 11.03
N ARG A 230 8.97 -1.32 12.18
CA ARG A 230 10.37 -1.73 12.31
C ARG A 230 10.50 -3.09 12.97
N ARG A 231 11.49 -3.89 12.53
CA ARG A 231 11.83 -5.13 13.22
C ARG A 231 12.37 -4.81 14.62
N LYS A 232 11.90 -5.55 15.63
CA LYS A 232 12.42 -5.45 17.01
C LYS A 232 13.89 -5.87 17.01
N ILE A 233 14.71 -5.10 17.69
CA ILE A 233 16.10 -5.47 17.97
C ILE A 233 16.07 -6.57 19.03
N SER A 234 16.60 -7.73 18.72
CA SER A 234 16.74 -8.87 19.66
C SER A 234 17.79 -8.58 20.68
#